data_1eeb2a553ba93d1dabc1940e64ef7a94
#
_entry.id   1eeb2a553ba93d1dabc1940e64ef7a94
#
_cell.length_a   1.000
_cell.length_b   1.000
_cell.length_c   1.000
_cell.angle_alpha   90.00
_cell.angle_beta   90.00
_cell.angle_gamma   90.00
#
_symmetry.space_group_name_H-M   'P 1'
#
loop_
_entity.id
_entity.type
_entity.pdbx_description
1 polymer ?
#
loop_
_entity_poly.entity_id
_entity_poly.type
_entity_poly.pdbx_seq_one_letter_code
_entity_poly.pdbx_strand_id
1 'polypeptide(L)'
;MKRLLTSLPVWLILADMVYGFALNVIQSFNLSREPLPKDGLPVSPDIAFSGLQVLANGGMILIIGFGLLVLLQLNRTVLQQQILPIGVLRTLGLLAVLAFAVPSLWEWGWALLDLAGGRLAVSFDNPRYLLVALCQPWVALLCVWRLAGWYRLHKQAAPGAEALS
;
A
#
# COMPACT_ATOMS: atom_id res chain seq x y z
N MET A 1 -17.32 -16.43 -2.85
CA MET A 1 -17.45 -15.41 -1.80
C MET A 1 -16.17 -15.19 -0.98
N LYS A 2 -15.51 -16.19 -0.39
CA LYS A 2 -14.27 -16.01 0.42
C LYS A 2 -13.13 -15.29 -0.32
N ARG A 3 -12.98 -15.48 -1.63
CA ARG A 3 -11.93 -14.82 -2.45
C ARG A 3 -12.16 -13.32 -2.61
N LEU A 4 -13.40 -12.88 -2.77
CA LEU A 4 -13.75 -11.46 -2.88
C LEU A 4 -13.54 -10.73 -1.55
N LEU A 5 -13.95 -11.33 -0.45
CA LEU A 5 -13.78 -10.75 0.89
C LEU A 5 -12.31 -10.53 1.28
N THR A 6 -11.40 -11.46 0.92
CA THR A 6 -9.97 -11.32 1.22
C THR A 6 -9.24 -10.32 0.32
N SER A 7 -9.74 -10.07 -0.89
CA SER A 7 -9.12 -9.12 -1.82
C SER A 7 -9.72 -7.71 -1.73
N LEU A 8 -10.91 -7.55 -1.19
CA LEU A 8 -11.61 -6.27 -1.11
C LEU A 8 -10.82 -5.17 -0.39
N PRO A 9 -10.19 -5.40 0.78
CA PRO A 9 -9.38 -4.37 1.44
C PRO A 9 -8.19 -3.90 0.59
N VAL A 10 -7.58 -4.82 -0.19
CA VAL A 10 -6.47 -4.49 -1.10
C VAL A 10 -6.94 -3.55 -2.21
N TRP A 11 -8.11 -3.83 -2.80
CA TRP A 11 -8.72 -2.99 -3.81
C TRP A 11 -9.13 -1.62 -3.28
N LEU A 12 -9.64 -1.56 -2.05
CA LEU A 12 -10.01 -0.29 -1.41
C LEU A 12 -8.79 0.61 -1.19
N ILE A 13 -7.68 0.07 -0.67
CA ILE A 13 -6.44 0.83 -0.52
C ILE A 13 -5.92 1.31 -1.88
N LEU A 14 -5.92 0.44 -2.88
CA LEU A 14 -5.46 0.79 -4.22
C LEU A 14 -6.32 1.91 -4.84
N ALA A 15 -7.64 1.83 -4.70
CA ALA A 15 -8.54 2.86 -5.17
C ALA A 15 -8.34 4.20 -4.42
N ASP A 16 -8.13 4.15 -3.10
CA ASP A 16 -7.84 5.33 -2.30
C ASP A 16 -6.53 6.00 -2.68
N MET A 17 -5.48 5.22 -2.93
CA MET A 17 -4.18 5.72 -3.40
C MET A 17 -4.30 6.41 -4.77
N VAL A 18 -5.01 5.80 -5.73
CA VAL A 18 -5.24 6.38 -7.06
C VAL A 18 -6.05 7.67 -6.95
N TYR A 19 -7.09 7.68 -6.13
CA TYR A 19 -7.91 8.87 -5.89
C TYR A 19 -7.10 9.99 -5.25
N GLY A 20 -6.31 9.72 -4.22
CA GLY A 20 -5.44 10.70 -3.56
C GLY A 20 -4.41 11.29 -4.54
N PHE A 21 -3.82 10.44 -5.41
CA PHE A 21 -2.91 10.91 -6.45
C PHE A 21 -3.60 11.82 -7.47
N ALA A 22 -4.77 11.43 -7.95
CA ALA A 22 -5.52 12.27 -8.88
C ALA A 22 -5.83 13.66 -8.29
N LEU A 23 -6.22 13.71 -7.01
CA LEU A 23 -6.41 14.99 -6.33
C LEU A 23 -5.14 15.82 -6.24
N ASN A 24 -3.99 15.21 -5.89
CA ASN A 24 -2.70 15.91 -5.85
C ASN A 24 -2.30 16.47 -7.21
N VAL A 25 -2.52 15.69 -8.28
CA VAL A 25 -2.26 16.15 -9.66
C VAL A 25 -3.15 17.35 -10.01
N ILE A 26 -4.46 17.26 -9.73
CA ILE A 26 -5.39 18.36 -10.00
C ILE A 26 -5.01 19.62 -9.23
N GLN A 27 -4.64 19.49 -7.96
CA GLN A 27 -4.20 20.62 -7.13
C GLN A 27 -2.92 21.25 -7.69
N SER A 28 -1.95 20.44 -8.12
CA SER A 28 -0.71 20.93 -8.74
C SER A 28 -0.97 21.69 -10.05
N PHE A 29 -1.89 21.22 -10.88
CA PHE A 29 -2.31 21.93 -12.09
C PHE A 29 -3.02 23.25 -11.78
N ASN A 30 -3.82 23.31 -10.72
CA ASN A 30 -4.49 24.54 -10.32
C ASN A 30 -3.47 25.59 -9.82
N LEU A 31 -2.50 25.18 -9.00
CA LEU A 31 -1.41 26.05 -8.56
C LEU A 31 -0.57 26.58 -9.74
N SER A 32 -0.34 25.75 -10.76
CA SER A 32 0.41 26.17 -11.95
C SER A 32 -0.32 27.23 -12.83
N ARG A 33 -1.61 27.46 -12.59
CA ARG A 33 -2.40 28.48 -13.28
C ARG A 33 -2.44 29.83 -12.55
N GLU A 34 -1.90 29.90 -11.34
CA GLU A 34 -1.77 31.17 -10.63
C GLU A 34 -0.75 32.06 -11.29
N PRO A 35 -0.98 33.42 -11.34
CA PRO A 35 -0.05 34.33 -11.94
C PRO A 35 1.31 34.30 -11.23
N LEU A 36 2.40 34.27 -12.01
CA LEU A 36 3.76 34.26 -11.49
C LEU A 36 3.99 35.40 -10.50
N PRO A 37 4.66 35.13 -9.38
CA PRO A 37 4.99 36.17 -8.42
C PRO A 37 5.86 37.25 -9.07
N LYS A 38 5.64 38.51 -8.67
CA LYS A 38 6.36 39.69 -9.22
C LYS A 38 7.85 39.76 -8.82
N ASP A 39 8.35 38.78 -8.08
CA ASP A 39 9.70 38.81 -7.51
C ASP A 39 10.81 38.35 -8.46
N GLY A 40 10.53 38.25 -9.78
CA GLY A 40 11.54 37.93 -10.78
C GLY A 40 12.08 36.51 -10.80
N LEU A 41 11.57 35.62 -9.98
CA LEU A 41 11.92 34.20 -10.03
C LEU A 41 11.22 33.52 -11.21
N PRO A 42 11.91 32.66 -11.99
CA PRO A 42 11.34 32.03 -13.18
C PRO A 42 10.20 31.03 -12.83
N VAL A 43 10.15 30.57 -11.59
CA VAL A 43 9.08 29.65 -11.06
C VAL A 43 8.87 29.99 -9.60
N SER A 44 7.61 30.06 -9.13
CA SER A 44 7.36 30.22 -7.70
C SER A 44 7.84 28.98 -6.93
N PRO A 45 8.42 29.14 -5.74
CA PRO A 45 8.84 28.01 -4.89
C PRO A 45 7.70 27.01 -4.66
N ASP A 46 6.47 27.48 -4.49
CA ASP A 46 5.29 26.67 -4.24
C ASP A 46 4.96 25.73 -5.42
N ILE A 47 5.12 26.23 -6.66
CA ILE A 47 4.93 25.41 -7.86
C ILE A 47 6.02 24.35 -7.98
N ALA A 48 7.28 24.68 -7.68
CA ALA A 48 8.38 23.73 -7.70
C ALA A 48 8.20 22.65 -6.62
N PHE A 49 7.80 23.02 -5.40
CA PHE A 49 7.52 22.06 -4.33
C PHE A 49 6.32 21.18 -4.66
N SER A 50 5.24 21.72 -5.23
CA SER A 50 4.08 20.91 -5.62
C SER A 50 4.43 19.90 -6.72
N GLY A 51 5.26 20.28 -7.69
CA GLY A 51 5.76 19.39 -8.74
C GLY A 51 6.62 18.24 -8.18
N LEU A 52 7.54 18.54 -7.26
CA LEU A 52 8.35 17.53 -6.58
C LEU A 52 7.47 16.59 -5.73
N GLN A 53 6.47 17.11 -5.06
CA GLN A 53 5.53 16.32 -4.28
C GLN A 53 4.71 15.37 -5.15
N VAL A 54 4.25 15.80 -6.31
CA VAL A 54 3.56 14.95 -7.29
C VAL A 54 4.47 13.81 -7.77
N LEU A 55 5.75 14.12 -8.09
CA LEU A 55 6.72 13.11 -8.50
C LEU A 55 6.99 12.09 -7.40
N ALA A 56 7.22 12.55 -6.17
CA ALA A 56 7.47 11.69 -5.02
C ALA A 56 6.26 10.78 -4.73
N ASN A 57 5.06 11.35 -4.70
CA ASN A 57 3.83 10.60 -4.50
C ASN A 57 3.57 9.62 -5.65
N GLY A 58 3.85 10.01 -6.91
CA GLY A 58 3.74 9.14 -8.07
C GLY A 58 4.67 7.94 -7.98
N GLY A 59 5.93 8.15 -7.60
CA GLY A 59 6.90 7.07 -7.37
C GLY A 59 6.46 6.11 -6.25
N MET A 60 5.99 6.66 -5.14
CA MET A 60 5.49 5.87 -4.01
C MET A 60 4.28 5.02 -4.40
N ILE A 61 3.33 5.59 -5.15
CA ILE A 61 2.15 4.87 -5.64
C ILE A 61 2.52 3.75 -6.60
N LEU A 62 3.49 3.97 -7.48
CA LEU A 62 3.96 2.93 -8.38
C LEU A 62 4.55 1.75 -7.61
N ILE A 63 5.39 2.01 -6.62
CA ILE A 63 6.04 0.96 -5.83
C ILE A 63 5.03 0.20 -4.97
N ILE A 64 4.20 0.92 -4.22
CA ILE A 64 3.20 0.31 -3.33
C ILE A 64 2.09 -0.33 -4.15
N GLY A 65 1.61 0.33 -5.20
CA GLY A 65 0.61 -0.19 -6.12
C GLY A 65 1.07 -1.48 -6.79
N PHE A 66 2.33 -1.55 -7.24
CA PHE A 66 2.92 -2.78 -7.74
C PHE A 66 2.91 -3.88 -6.68
N GLY A 67 3.30 -3.57 -5.44
CA GLY A 67 3.28 -4.53 -4.33
C GLY A 67 1.86 -5.05 -4.02
N LEU A 68 0.85 -4.17 -4.06
CA LEU A 68 -0.55 -4.56 -3.89
C LEU A 68 -1.04 -5.46 -5.03
N LEU A 69 -0.66 -5.18 -6.27
CA LEU A 69 -0.98 -6.04 -7.42
C LEU A 69 -0.32 -7.42 -7.30
N VAL A 70 0.95 -7.46 -6.85
CA VAL A 70 1.64 -8.72 -6.55
C VAL A 70 0.92 -9.50 -5.47
N LEU A 71 0.45 -8.83 -4.41
CA LEU A 71 -0.33 -9.45 -3.35
C LEU A 71 -1.65 -10.04 -3.86
N LEU A 72 -2.35 -9.35 -4.74
CA LEU A 72 -3.56 -9.89 -5.40
C LEU A 72 -3.26 -11.10 -6.27
N GLN A 73 -2.14 -11.07 -7.02
CA GLN A 73 -1.69 -12.20 -7.82
C GLN A 73 -1.36 -13.41 -6.95
N LEU A 74 -0.59 -13.22 -5.86
CA LEU A 74 -0.26 -14.28 -4.91
C LEU A 74 -1.50 -14.85 -4.22
N ASN A 75 -2.46 -14.02 -3.89
CA ASN A 75 -3.73 -14.48 -3.33
C ASN A 75 -4.46 -15.44 -4.28
N ARG A 76 -4.41 -15.16 -5.59
CA ARG A 76 -4.99 -16.04 -6.61
C ARG A 76 -4.21 -17.35 -6.77
N THR A 77 -2.89 -17.29 -6.87
CA THR A 77 -2.02 -18.44 -7.16
C THR A 77 -1.90 -19.38 -5.98
N VAL A 78 -1.78 -18.88 -4.74
CA VAL A 78 -1.76 -19.73 -3.54
C VAL A 78 -3.09 -20.48 -3.37
N LEU A 79 -4.22 -19.86 -3.73
CA LEU A 79 -5.52 -20.54 -3.72
C LEU A 79 -5.66 -21.60 -4.84
N GLN A 80 -4.88 -21.49 -5.91
CA GLN A 80 -4.84 -22.44 -7.02
C GLN A 80 -3.70 -23.47 -6.89
N GLN A 81 -2.95 -23.43 -5.78
CA GLN A 81 -1.74 -24.27 -5.55
C GLN A 81 -0.70 -24.18 -6.67
N GLN A 82 -0.66 -23.07 -7.38
CA GLN A 82 0.35 -22.83 -8.42
C GLN A 82 1.62 -22.27 -7.79
N ILE A 83 2.77 -22.87 -8.11
CA ILE A 83 4.06 -22.40 -7.63
C ILE A 83 4.57 -21.34 -8.60
N LEU A 84 4.57 -20.07 -8.16
CA LEU A 84 5.23 -18.99 -8.89
C LEU A 84 6.67 -18.84 -8.41
N PRO A 85 7.65 -18.62 -9.30
CA PRO A 85 9.04 -18.42 -8.90
C PRO A 85 9.17 -17.20 -7.99
N ILE A 86 10.02 -17.34 -6.96
CA ILE A 86 10.37 -16.22 -6.07
C ILE A 86 11.23 -15.25 -6.88
N GLY A 87 10.64 -14.09 -7.23
CA GLY A 87 11.34 -13.00 -7.92
C GLY A 87 11.73 -11.91 -6.91
N VAL A 88 12.95 -11.38 -7.04
CA VAL A 88 13.42 -10.26 -6.18
C VAL A 88 12.47 -9.09 -6.24
N LEU A 89 11.99 -8.73 -7.43
CA LEU A 89 11.09 -7.60 -7.63
C LEU A 89 9.74 -7.77 -6.90
N ARG A 90 9.19 -8.99 -6.91
CA ARG A 90 7.95 -9.31 -6.20
C ARG A 90 8.13 -9.23 -4.69
N THR A 91 9.25 -9.73 -4.19
CA THR A 91 9.58 -9.68 -2.76
C THR A 91 9.76 -8.24 -2.31
N LEU A 92 10.47 -7.41 -3.07
CA LEU A 92 10.63 -5.99 -2.80
C LEU A 92 9.28 -5.25 -2.81
N GLY A 93 8.40 -5.55 -3.76
CA GLY A 93 7.05 -4.98 -3.78
C GLY A 93 6.23 -5.32 -2.53
N LEU A 94 6.29 -6.58 -2.06
CA LEU A 94 5.61 -6.99 -0.83
C LEU A 94 6.22 -6.35 0.42
N LEU A 95 7.55 -6.22 0.46
CA LEU A 95 8.24 -5.51 1.55
C LEU A 95 7.88 -4.02 1.57
N ALA A 96 7.74 -3.38 0.41
CA ALA A 96 7.27 -2.00 0.32
C ALA A 96 5.85 -1.83 0.87
N VAL A 97 4.93 -2.77 0.58
CA VAL A 97 3.57 -2.77 1.16
C VAL A 97 3.62 -2.92 2.68
N LEU A 98 4.47 -3.80 3.20
CA LEU A 98 4.65 -3.95 4.64
C LEU A 98 5.22 -2.69 5.29
N ALA A 99 6.27 -2.10 4.69
CA ALA A 99 6.86 -0.85 5.18
C ALA A 99 5.84 0.29 5.20
N PHE A 100 4.99 0.38 4.18
CA PHE A 100 3.90 1.36 4.14
C PHE A 100 2.85 1.14 5.23
N ALA A 101 2.60 -0.11 5.61
CA ALA A 101 1.61 -0.45 6.63
C ALA A 101 2.13 -0.27 8.07
N VAL A 102 3.46 -0.21 8.30
CA VAL A 102 4.06 -0.11 9.65
C VAL A 102 3.57 1.11 10.44
N PRO A 103 3.53 2.33 9.91
CA PRO A 103 3.05 3.50 10.66
C PRO A 103 1.60 3.31 11.13
N SER A 104 0.75 2.79 10.27
CA SER A 104 -0.66 2.53 10.62
C SER A 104 -0.81 1.43 11.67
N LEU A 105 0.00 0.37 11.61
CA LEU A 105 0.00 -0.67 12.65
C LEU A 105 0.44 -0.11 14.01
N TRP A 106 1.39 0.82 14.00
CA TRP A 106 1.84 1.52 15.19
C TRP A 106 0.73 2.38 15.81
N GLU A 107 0.03 3.17 14.99
CA GLU A 107 -1.14 3.95 15.42
C GLU A 107 -2.25 3.07 15.98
N TRP A 108 -2.52 1.93 15.33
CA TRP A 108 -3.46 0.94 15.83
C TRP A 108 -3.05 0.35 17.18
N GLY A 109 -1.76 0.09 17.39
CA GLY A 109 -1.21 -0.37 18.66
C GLY A 109 -1.54 0.61 19.79
N TRP A 110 -1.30 1.90 19.57
CA TRP A 110 -1.62 2.97 20.53
C TRP A 110 -3.12 3.12 20.73
N ALA A 111 -3.91 3.12 19.67
CA ALA A 111 -5.36 3.21 19.74
C ALA A 111 -5.97 2.06 20.57
N LEU A 112 -5.46 0.86 20.45
CA LEU A 112 -5.90 -0.28 21.26
C LEU A 112 -5.52 -0.13 22.74
N LEU A 113 -4.34 0.42 23.05
CA LEU A 113 -3.93 0.73 24.42
C LEU A 113 -4.81 1.81 25.04
N ASP A 114 -5.13 2.86 24.28
CA ASP A 114 -6.01 3.93 24.74
C ASP A 114 -7.45 3.44 24.94
N LEU A 115 -7.92 2.54 24.09
CA LEU A 115 -9.22 1.88 24.25
C LEU A 115 -9.27 1.05 25.54
N ALA A 116 -8.22 0.28 25.81
CA ALA A 116 -8.11 -0.49 27.06
C ALA A 116 -8.03 0.39 28.29
N GLY A 117 -7.46 1.59 28.16
CA GLY A 117 -7.41 2.63 29.20
C GLY A 117 -8.68 3.48 29.34
N GLY A 118 -9.70 3.26 28.50
CA GLY A 118 -10.95 4.04 28.51
C GLY A 118 -10.80 5.48 28.03
N ARG A 119 -9.72 5.80 27.32
CA ARG A 119 -9.37 7.18 26.88
C ARG A 119 -9.76 7.47 25.43
N LEU A 120 -10.25 6.49 24.69
CA LEU A 120 -10.45 6.61 23.25
C LEU A 120 -11.78 7.32 22.97
N ALA A 121 -11.68 8.54 22.42
CA ALA A 121 -12.79 9.23 21.77
C ALA A 121 -12.67 8.98 20.26
N VAL A 122 -13.47 8.08 19.71
CA VAL A 122 -13.51 7.85 18.26
C VAL A 122 -14.36 8.94 17.62
N SER A 123 -13.73 9.85 16.86
CA SER A 123 -14.46 10.80 16.02
C SER A 123 -14.69 10.18 14.63
N PHE A 124 -15.93 10.21 14.18
CA PHE A 124 -16.32 9.69 12.85
C PHE A 124 -16.35 10.81 11.79
N ASP A 125 -15.57 11.85 11.96
CA ASP A 125 -15.60 13.04 11.12
C ASP A 125 -15.15 12.76 9.67
N ASN A 126 -14.31 11.75 9.47
CA ASN A 126 -13.83 11.38 8.14
C ASN A 126 -13.98 9.86 7.87
N PRO A 127 -15.11 9.42 7.29
CA PRO A 127 -15.38 8.01 7.05
C PRO A 127 -14.38 7.36 6.08
N ARG A 128 -13.79 8.12 5.17
CA ARG A 128 -12.77 7.65 4.25
C ARG A 128 -11.50 7.24 5.01
N TYR A 129 -11.02 8.11 5.90
CA TYR A 129 -9.83 7.81 6.71
C TYR A 129 -10.03 6.57 7.57
N LEU A 130 -11.19 6.44 8.18
CA LEU A 130 -11.55 5.30 9.02
C LEU A 130 -11.58 3.99 8.23
N LEU A 131 -12.12 4.01 7.01
CA LEU A 131 -12.18 2.85 6.13
C LEU A 131 -10.77 2.40 5.71
N VAL A 132 -9.90 3.33 5.33
CA VAL A 132 -8.50 3.05 4.98
C VAL A 132 -7.73 2.53 6.19
N ALA A 133 -7.90 3.15 7.36
CA ALA A 133 -7.26 2.73 8.60
C ALA A 133 -7.65 1.31 9.01
N LEU A 134 -8.88 0.88 8.78
CA LEU A 134 -9.32 -0.50 9.02
C LEU A 134 -8.75 -1.50 7.99
N CYS A 135 -8.58 -1.08 6.73
CA CYS A 135 -8.07 -1.94 5.67
C CYS A 135 -6.55 -2.19 5.78
N GLN A 136 -5.76 -1.24 6.26
CA GLN A 136 -4.30 -1.34 6.33
C GLN A 136 -3.79 -2.52 7.16
N PRO A 137 -4.22 -2.75 8.42
CA PRO A 137 -3.77 -3.90 9.21
C PRO A 137 -4.18 -5.23 8.56
N TRP A 138 -5.34 -5.28 7.92
CA TRP A 138 -5.78 -6.46 7.19
C TRP A 138 -4.86 -6.77 6.01
N VAL A 139 -4.48 -5.76 5.23
CA VAL A 139 -3.54 -5.92 4.10
C VAL A 139 -2.16 -6.33 4.58
N ALA A 140 -1.67 -5.78 5.70
CA ALA A 140 -0.39 -6.17 6.30
C ALA A 140 -0.41 -7.66 6.72
N LEU A 141 -1.44 -8.10 7.43
CA LEU A 141 -1.61 -9.49 7.83
C LEU A 141 -1.70 -10.43 6.62
N LEU A 142 -2.47 -10.04 5.60
CA LEU A 142 -2.59 -10.80 4.37
C LEU A 142 -1.23 -10.90 3.66
N CYS A 143 -0.46 -9.82 3.61
CA CYS A 143 0.87 -9.77 3.00
C CYS A 143 1.83 -10.74 3.70
N VAL A 144 1.91 -10.70 5.04
CA VAL A 144 2.75 -11.61 5.83
C VAL A 144 2.32 -13.06 5.61
N TRP A 145 1.03 -13.33 5.67
CA TRP A 145 0.51 -14.68 5.51
C TRP A 145 0.79 -15.25 4.12
N ARG A 146 0.64 -14.44 3.07
CA ARG A 146 0.92 -14.87 1.69
C ARG A 146 2.42 -15.04 1.43
N LEU A 147 3.24 -14.16 1.98
CA LEU A 147 4.71 -14.29 1.90
C LEU A 147 5.16 -15.59 2.58
N ALA A 148 4.68 -15.86 3.78
CA ALA A 148 5.01 -17.08 4.51
C ALA A 148 4.51 -18.35 3.79
N GLY A 149 3.28 -18.32 3.24
CA GLY A 149 2.73 -19.42 2.46
C GLY A 149 3.51 -19.68 1.19
N TRP A 150 3.90 -18.63 0.48
CA TRP A 150 4.71 -18.70 -0.73
C TRP A 150 6.10 -19.30 -0.46
N TYR A 151 6.75 -18.85 0.61
CA TYR A 151 8.05 -19.39 1.03
C TYR A 151 7.97 -20.88 1.42
N ARG A 152 6.93 -21.28 2.16
CA ARG A 152 6.71 -22.69 2.55
C ARG A 152 6.52 -23.59 1.34
N LEU A 153 5.75 -23.18 0.34
CA LEU A 153 5.54 -23.92 -0.89
C LEU A 153 6.86 -24.18 -1.64
N HIS A 154 7.73 -23.16 -1.71
CA HIS A 154 9.05 -23.32 -2.34
C HIS A 154 9.96 -24.26 -1.58
N LYS A 155 9.96 -24.18 -0.24
CA LYS A 155 10.76 -25.07 0.60
C LYS A 155 10.31 -26.54 0.49
N GLN A 156 9.02 -26.79 0.27
CA GLN A 156 8.49 -28.13 0.06
C GLN A 156 8.80 -28.70 -1.34
N ALA A 157 8.92 -27.82 -2.35
CA ALA A 157 9.23 -28.22 -3.71
C ALA A 157 10.73 -28.51 -3.93
N ALA A 158 11.63 -27.91 -3.14
CA ALA A 158 13.07 -28.09 -3.27
C ALA A 158 13.60 -29.51 -3.05
N PRO A 159 13.15 -30.31 -2.05
CA PRO A 159 13.66 -31.65 -1.82
C PRO A 159 13.30 -32.67 -2.91
N GLY A 160 12.32 -32.40 -3.76
CA GLY A 160 11.97 -33.27 -4.89
C GLY A 160 12.88 -33.12 -6.10
N ALA A 161 13.62 -32.03 -6.20
CA ALA A 161 14.54 -31.77 -7.32
C ALA A 161 15.91 -32.43 -7.11
N GLU A 162 16.35 -32.62 -5.86
CA GLU A 162 17.63 -33.31 -5.55
C GLU A 162 17.51 -34.84 -5.62
N ALA A 163 16.32 -35.43 -5.57
CA ALA A 163 16.10 -36.87 -5.68
C ALA A 163 16.06 -37.37 -7.15
N LEU A 164 16.10 -36.47 -8.13
CA LEU A 164 16.04 -36.76 -9.56
C LEU A 164 17.34 -36.42 -10.30
N SER A 165 18.37 -35.95 -9.61
CA SER A 165 19.72 -35.72 -10.12
C SER A 165 20.69 -36.83 -9.67
#